data_0740aa330aa5c8e422d49cdabf7a902e
#
_entry.id   0740aa330aa5c8e422d49cdabf7a902e
#
_cell.length_a   1.000
_cell.length_b   1.000
_cell.length_c   1.000
_cell.angle_alpha   90.00
_cell.angle_beta   90.00
_cell.angle_gamma   90.00
#
_symmetry.space_group_name_H-M   'P 1'
#
loop_
_entity.id
_entity.type
_entity.pdbx_description
1 polymer ?
#
loop_
_entity_poly.entity_id
_entity_poly.type
_entity_poly.pdbx_seq_one_letter_code
_entity_poly.pdbx_strand_id
1 'polypeptide(L)'
;MLNVAIKAARAAGAIINRAALDVEAVRIAQKQVNDFVTEVDHAAEQAIIETLLTAYPGHGILAEESGREQGAKNSDYVWIIDPLDGTTNFIHGYPVYAVSIALSFKGRMEHAVVYDPTRNDLFTATRGRGAFLNERRIRVSKRTQLKDCLIATGFPFRPGDNFKQYLAMMADLMPRTAGLRRPGAAALDLAYVAAGYADGFFESGLSIWDVAAGSLLVTEAGGLIGNFTGEADFLEQKECLAASPRIYGQLVPLLGKYSKFASAGEKAALRQADAAADSEPTPDASPTEATDSDTAATEAPRATLSAKRDDVAPF
;
A
#
# COMPACT_ATOMS: atom_id res chain seq x y z
N MET A 1 -12.33 15.38 13.63
CA MET A 1 -12.63 14.52 12.48
C MET A 1 -11.80 13.24 12.51
N LEU A 2 -10.46 13.29 12.61
CA LEU A 2 -9.62 12.09 12.65
C LEU A 2 -10.04 11.05 13.70
N ASN A 3 -10.29 11.45 14.96
CA ASN A 3 -10.69 10.52 16.02
C ASN A 3 -12.02 9.80 15.73
N VAL A 4 -12.94 10.45 15.01
CA VAL A 4 -14.20 9.81 14.60
C VAL A 4 -13.95 8.80 13.51
N ALA A 5 -13.07 9.11 12.52
CA ALA A 5 -12.65 8.15 11.50
C ALA A 5 -11.93 6.93 12.10
N ILE A 6 -11.08 7.13 13.12
CA ILE A 6 -10.45 6.02 13.86
C ILE A 6 -11.49 5.15 14.56
N LYS A 7 -12.50 5.77 15.21
CA LYS A 7 -13.60 5.03 15.84
C LYS A 7 -14.37 4.21 14.79
N ALA A 8 -14.67 4.80 13.64
CA ALA A 8 -15.36 4.14 12.54
C ALA A 8 -14.55 2.94 11.99
N ALA A 9 -13.25 3.14 11.73
CA ALA A 9 -12.37 2.08 11.24
C ALA A 9 -12.26 0.90 12.23
N ARG A 10 -12.19 1.18 13.54
CA ARG A 10 -12.17 0.13 14.57
C ARG A 10 -13.50 -0.61 14.69
N ALA A 11 -14.62 0.08 14.51
CA ALA A 11 -15.95 -0.56 14.48
C ALA A 11 -16.08 -1.52 13.30
N ALA A 12 -15.67 -1.10 12.09
CA ALA A 12 -15.62 -1.95 10.92
C ALA A 12 -14.66 -3.14 11.10
N GLY A 13 -13.44 -2.88 11.60
CA GLY A 13 -12.47 -3.93 11.87
C GLY A 13 -12.93 -4.97 12.90
N ALA A 14 -13.76 -4.59 13.86
CA ALA A 14 -14.37 -5.55 14.79
C ALA A 14 -15.36 -6.49 14.08
N ILE A 15 -16.14 -5.97 13.12
CA ILE A 15 -17.05 -6.76 12.27
C ILE A 15 -16.24 -7.74 11.43
N ILE A 16 -15.20 -7.25 10.74
CA ILE A 16 -14.32 -8.03 9.89
C ILE A 16 -13.63 -9.15 10.67
N ASN A 17 -13.03 -8.84 11.84
CA ASN A 17 -12.36 -9.82 12.68
C ASN A 17 -13.32 -10.89 13.21
N ARG A 18 -14.57 -10.53 13.52
CA ARG A 18 -15.57 -11.50 13.94
C ARG A 18 -15.93 -12.46 12.80
N ALA A 19 -16.13 -11.94 11.60
CA ALA A 19 -16.43 -12.75 10.41
C ALA A 19 -15.24 -13.63 9.99
N ALA A 20 -14.02 -13.16 10.18
CA ALA A 20 -12.78 -13.91 9.89
C ALA A 20 -12.61 -15.17 10.75
N LEU A 21 -13.34 -15.32 11.86
CA LEU A 21 -13.33 -16.54 12.67
C LEU A 21 -14.04 -17.73 11.98
N ASP A 22 -14.95 -17.45 11.04
CA ASP A 22 -15.69 -18.46 10.28
C ASP A 22 -16.00 -17.92 8.87
N VAL A 23 -14.95 -17.81 8.05
CA VAL A 23 -15.06 -17.27 6.69
C VAL A 23 -15.95 -18.13 5.80
N GLU A 24 -16.04 -19.44 6.05
CA GLU A 24 -16.88 -20.36 5.26
C GLU A 24 -18.39 -20.05 5.43
N ALA A 25 -18.79 -19.46 6.54
CA ALA A 25 -20.17 -19.04 6.78
C ALA A 25 -20.54 -17.70 6.11
N VAL A 26 -19.56 -16.95 5.58
CA VAL A 26 -19.77 -15.63 4.98
C VAL A 26 -20.42 -15.77 3.60
N ARG A 27 -21.48 -14.99 3.36
CA ARG A 27 -22.13 -14.92 2.05
C ARG A 27 -21.30 -14.08 1.09
N ILE A 28 -20.92 -14.69 -0.02
CA ILE A 28 -20.10 -14.08 -1.06
C ILE A 28 -20.97 -13.83 -2.28
N ALA A 29 -20.90 -12.61 -2.83
CA ALA A 29 -21.44 -12.29 -4.14
C ALA A 29 -20.30 -11.82 -5.06
N GLN A 30 -20.48 -12.00 -6.35
CA GLN A 30 -19.51 -11.57 -7.36
C GLN A 30 -20.05 -10.33 -8.08
N LYS A 31 -19.34 -9.20 -7.99
CA LYS A 31 -19.66 -7.96 -8.71
C LYS A 31 -19.31 -8.09 -10.19
N GLN A 32 -18.09 -8.59 -10.47
CA GLN A 32 -17.54 -8.83 -11.81
C GLN A 32 -16.57 -10.02 -11.77
N VAL A 33 -15.96 -10.38 -12.90
CA VAL A 33 -14.92 -11.42 -12.95
C VAL A 33 -13.78 -11.04 -12.00
N ASN A 34 -13.50 -11.91 -11.02
CA ASN A 34 -12.50 -11.72 -9.96
C ASN A 34 -12.72 -10.47 -9.07
N ASP A 35 -13.95 -9.97 -9.02
CA ASP A 35 -14.35 -8.86 -8.16
C ASP A 35 -15.50 -9.34 -7.26
N PHE A 36 -15.23 -9.41 -5.96
CA PHE A 36 -16.11 -10.01 -4.97
C PHE A 36 -16.57 -8.98 -3.95
N VAL A 37 -17.75 -9.22 -3.39
CA VAL A 37 -18.30 -8.50 -2.25
C VAL A 37 -18.91 -9.49 -1.29
N THR A 38 -18.86 -9.20 -0.02
CA THR A 38 -19.47 -10.02 1.01
C THR A 38 -20.46 -9.20 1.85
N GLU A 39 -21.31 -9.90 2.61
CA GLU A 39 -22.17 -9.24 3.61
C GLU A 39 -21.34 -8.48 4.66
N VAL A 40 -20.05 -8.83 4.80
CA VAL A 40 -19.10 -8.18 5.73
C VAL A 40 -18.70 -6.81 5.23
N ASP A 41 -18.46 -6.65 3.91
CA ASP A 41 -18.18 -5.35 3.27
C ASP A 41 -19.34 -4.37 3.54
N HIS A 42 -20.58 -4.80 3.26
CA HIS A 42 -21.76 -3.98 3.51
C HIS A 42 -21.97 -3.64 4.99
N ALA A 43 -21.77 -4.61 5.89
CA ALA A 43 -21.92 -4.39 7.34
C ALA A 43 -20.83 -3.44 7.87
N ALA A 44 -19.59 -3.57 7.39
CA ALA A 44 -18.48 -2.70 7.72
C ALA A 44 -18.72 -1.27 7.20
N GLU A 45 -19.15 -1.13 5.94
CA GLU A 45 -19.49 0.16 5.35
C GLU A 45 -20.59 0.87 6.13
N GLN A 46 -21.67 0.17 6.45
CA GLN A 46 -22.78 0.72 7.23
C GLN A 46 -22.32 1.24 8.60
N ALA A 47 -21.50 0.47 9.32
CA ALA A 47 -20.96 0.87 10.62
C ALA A 47 -20.05 2.11 10.52
N ILE A 48 -19.26 2.23 9.43
CA ILE A 48 -18.44 3.41 9.16
C ILE A 48 -19.34 4.63 8.92
N ILE A 49 -20.29 4.52 7.99
CA ILE A 49 -21.19 5.61 7.58
C ILE A 49 -21.99 6.10 8.78
N GLU A 50 -22.61 5.21 9.56
CA GLU A 50 -23.38 5.56 10.75
C GLU A 50 -22.51 6.32 11.78
N THR A 51 -21.28 5.86 12.03
CA THR A 51 -20.35 6.52 12.95
C THR A 51 -19.98 7.92 12.46
N LEU A 52 -19.70 8.07 11.17
CA LEU A 52 -19.28 9.34 10.57
C LEU A 52 -20.46 10.35 10.49
N LEU A 53 -21.63 9.94 10.01
CA LEU A 53 -22.79 10.82 9.84
C LEU A 53 -23.48 11.16 11.16
N THR A 54 -23.38 10.30 12.19
CA THR A 54 -23.82 10.67 13.56
C THR A 54 -23.02 11.86 14.09
N ALA A 55 -21.71 11.91 13.81
CA ALA A 55 -20.85 13.00 14.24
C ALA A 55 -20.90 14.22 13.27
N TYR A 56 -21.07 13.97 11.99
CA TYR A 56 -21.00 14.98 10.92
C TYR A 56 -22.12 14.79 9.90
N PRO A 57 -23.39 15.08 10.24
CA PRO A 57 -24.55 14.80 9.36
C PRO A 57 -24.56 15.63 8.07
N GLY A 58 -23.80 16.74 8.01
CA GLY A 58 -23.65 17.58 6.83
C GLY A 58 -22.51 17.15 5.88
N HIS A 59 -21.81 16.06 6.14
CA HIS A 59 -20.74 15.58 5.26
C HIS A 59 -21.31 14.66 4.17
N GLY A 60 -20.64 14.67 3.00
CA GLY A 60 -20.89 13.72 1.93
C GLY A 60 -20.14 12.39 2.18
N ILE A 61 -20.63 11.35 1.52
CA ILE A 61 -20.01 10.02 1.48
C ILE A 61 -19.71 9.65 0.03
N LEU A 62 -18.57 9.04 -0.20
CA LEU A 62 -18.22 8.29 -1.40
C LEU A 62 -17.61 6.97 -0.94
N ALA A 63 -18.38 5.90 -1.06
CA ALA A 63 -18.00 4.59 -0.57
C ALA A 63 -17.99 3.56 -1.70
N GLU A 64 -17.29 2.47 -1.53
CA GLU A 64 -17.15 1.44 -2.55
C GLU A 64 -18.47 0.76 -2.87
N GLU A 65 -19.25 0.38 -1.84
CA GLU A 65 -20.45 -0.43 -2.01
C GLU A 65 -21.69 0.44 -2.33
N SER A 66 -21.89 1.54 -1.62
CA SER A 66 -23.05 2.43 -1.79
C SER A 66 -22.80 3.67 -2.66
N GLY A 67 -21.56 3.87 -3.13
CA GLY A 67 -21.23 5.03 -3.97
C GLY A 67 -21.48 6.36 -3.27
N ARG A 68 -22.33 7.22 -3.88
CA ARG A 68 -22.74 8.54 -3.35
C ARG A 68 -24.20 8.58 -2.88
N GLU A 69 -24.76 7.46 -2.53
CA GLU A 69 -26.17 7.36 -2.11
C GLU A 69 -26.39 7.95 -0.72
N GLN A 70 -25.35 7.92 0.13
CA GLN A 70 -25.39 8.33 1.52
C GLN A 70 -24.82 9.74 1.72
N GLY A 71 -25.23 10.39 2.82
CA GLY A 71 -24.71 11.70 3.22
C GLY A 71 -25.21 12.87 2.39
N ALA A 72 -24.64 14.06 2.62
CA ALA A 72 -25.01 15.29 1.94
C ALA A 72 -24.40 15.36 0.53
N LYS A 73 -25.26 15.59 -0.49
CA LYS A 73 -24.84 15.56 -1.91
C LYS A 73 -23.94 16.73 -2.33
N ASN A 74 -24.04 17.89 -1.66
CA ASN A 74 -23.31 19.12 -2.01
C ASN A 74 -22.44 19.60 -0.85
N SER A 75 -21.70 18.67 -0.21
CA SER A 75 -20.80 19.00 0.89
C SER A 75 -19.40 19.25 0.39
N ASP A 76 -18.74 20.29 0.92
CA ASP A 76 -17.29 20.50 0.74
C ASP A 76 -16.45 19.39 1.42
N TYR A 77 -17.02 18.74 2.44
CA TYR A 77 -16.41 17.63 3.17
C TYR A 77 -16.99 16.30 2.69
N VAL A 78 -16.15 15.44 2.13
CA VAL A 78 -16.56 14.12 1.63
C VAL A 78 -15.67 13.05 2.25
N TRP A 79 -16.28 12.08 2.92
CA TRP A 79 -15.61 10.87 3.35
C TRP A 79 -15.51 9.90 2.18
N ILE A 80 -14.31 9.38 1.94
CA ILE A 80 -14.02 8.39 0.90
C ILE A 80 -13.67 7.10 1.63
N ILE A 81 -14.41 6.02 1.35
CA ILE A 81 -14.43 4.81 2.18
C ILE A 81 -14.27 3.58 1.30
N ASP A 82 -13.32 2.74 1.68
CA ASP A 82 -13.27 1.33 1.34
C ASP A 82 -13.44 0.54 2.64
N PRO A 83 -14.54 -0.19 2.80
CA PRO A 83 -14.83 -0.90 4.03
C PRO A 83 -13.94 -2.13 4.26
N LEU A 84 -13.45 -2.76 3.17
CA LEU A 84 -12.64 -3.96 3.20
C LEU A 84 -11.76 -4.09 1.95
N ASP A 85 -10.73 -3.24 1.83
CA ASP A 85 -9.70 -3.40 0.80
C ASP A 85 -9.01 -4.77 0.94
N GLY A 86 -9.03 -5.55 -0.14
CA GLY A 86 -8.54 -6.93 -0.14
C GLY A 86 -9.62 -7.98 0.14
N THR A 87 -10.87 -7.79 -0.31
CA THR A 87 -11.98 -8.73 -0.16
C THR A 87 -11.62 -10.15 -0.62
N THR A 88 -10.89 -10.28 -1.75
CA THR A 88 -10.41 -11.59 -2.23
C THR A 88 -9.51 -12.28 -1.20
N ASN A 89 -8.61 -11.54 -0.54
CA ASN A 89 -7.76 -12.08 0.52
C ASN A 89 -8.61 -12.53 1.72
N PHE A 90 -9.57 -11.69 2.12
CA PHE A 90 -10.46 -11.98 3.23
C PHE A 90 -11.23 -13.28 3.02
N ILE A 91 -11.89 -13.49 1.87
CA ILE A 91 -12.67 -14.71 1.59
C ILE A 91 -11.83 -15.98 1.52
N HIS A 92 -10.51 -15.86 1.31
CA HIS A 92 -9.56 -16.98 1.34
C HIS A 92 -8.85 -17.13 2.69
N GLY A 93 -9.21 -16.34 3.72
CA GLY A 93 -8.52 -16.34 5.00
C GLY A 93 -7.07 -15.88 4.93
N TYR A 94 -6.68 -15.18 3.85
CA TYR A 94 -5.33 -14.63 3.71
C TYR A 94 -5.24 -13.28 4.44
N PRO A 95 -4.41 -13.14 5.52
CA PRO A 95 -4.52 -12.05 6.49
C PRO A 95 -3.88 -10.75 5.99
N VAL A 96 -4.30 -10.27 4.81
CA VAL A 96 -3.86 -9.00 4.21
C VAL A 96 -5.07 -8.27 3.64
N TYR A 97 -5.70 -7.47 4.46
CA TYR A 97 -6.84 -6.63 4.13
C TYR A 97 -6.97 -5.48 5.12
N ALA A 98 -7.65 -4.42 4.75
CA ALA A 98 -7.76 -3.23 5.59
C ALA A 98 -9.07 -2.48 5.42
N VAL A 99 -9.38 -1.64 6.40
CA VAL A 99 -10.36 -0.55 6.30
C VAL A 99 -9.62 0.71 5.86
N SER A 100 -10.09 1.38 4.81
CA SER A 100 -9.51 2.64 4.30
C SER A 100 -10.55 3.76 4.39
N ILE A 101 -10.23 4.85 5.10
CA ILE A 101 -11.10 6.02 5.26
C ILE A 101 -10.28 7.29 5.04
N ALA A 102 -10.69 8.10 4.08
CA ALA A 102 -10.14 9.45 3.89
C ALA A 102 -11.23 10.51 4.06
N LEU A 103 -10.85 11.69 4.53
CA LEU A 103 -11.67 12.88 4.47
C LEU A 103 -11.07 13.85 3.46
N SER A 104 -11.86 14.18 2.44
CA SER A 104 -11.58 15.24 1.49
C SER A 104 -12.30 16.52 1.88
N PHE A 105 -11.62 17.66 1.80
CA PHE A 105 -12.20 19.00 1.86
C PHE A 105 -11.93 19.73 0.55
N LYS A 106 -12.99 20.05 -0.19
CA LYS A 106 -12.90 20.71 -1.51
C LYS A 106 -11.90 19.99 -2.45
N GLY A 107 -11.98 18.68 -2.52
CA GLY A 107 -11.13 17.84 -3.36
C GLY A 107 -9.72 17.55 -2.81
N ARG A 108 -9.35 18.09 -1.63
CA ARG A 108 -8.04 17.87 -1.01
C ARG A 108 -8.14 16.94 0.19
N MET A 109 -7.29 15.91 0.25
CA MET A 109 -7.27 14.98 1.39
C MET A 109 -6.77 15.69 2.65
N GLU A 110 -7.56 15.68 3.72
CA GLU A 110 -7.29 16.34 4.99
C GLU A 110 -6.97 15.36 6.12
N HIS A 111 -7.66 14.21 6.15
CA HIS A 111 -7.40 13.13 7.11
C HIS A 111 -7.39 11.79 6.40
N ALA A 112 -6.59 10.87 6.92
CA ALA A 112 -6.51 9.49 6.45
C ALA A 112 -6.44 8.53 7.63
N VAL A 113 -7.11 7.40 7.48
CA VAL A 113 -7.04 6.23 8.35
C VAL A 113 -6.96 5.00 7.45
N VAL A 114 -5.93 4.18 7.64
CA VAL A 114 -5.88 2.80 7.14
C VAL A 114 -5.70 1.90 8.36
N TYR A 115 -6.60 0.95 8.54
CA TYR A 115 -6.59 0.06 9.69
C TYR A 115 -6.50 -1.39 9.24
N ASP A 116 -5.42 -2.05 9.59
CA ASP A 116 -5.22 -3.49 9.45
C ASP A 116 -5.82 -4.20 10.67
N PRO A 117 -6.98 -4.86 10.55
CA PRO A 117 -7.61 -5.51 11.69
C PRO A 117 -6.89 -6.80 12.11
N THR A 118 -6.09 -7.41 11.21
CA THR A 118 -5.39 -8.67 11.49
C THR A 118 -4.21 -8.47 12.44
N ARG A 119 -3.54 -7.32 12.34
CA ARG A 119 -2.40 -6.91 13.17
C ARG A 119 -2.75 -5.89 14.23
N ASN A 120 -3.97 -5.32 14.17
CA ASN A 120 -4.37 -4.15 14.94
C ASN A 120 -3.45 -2.94 14.68
N ASP A 121 -2.94 -2.82 13.45
CA ASP A 121 -2.10 -1.70 13.04
C ASP A 121 -2.95 -0.56 12.50
N LEU A 122 -2.79 0.62 13.11
CA LEU A 122 -3.55 1.82 12.79
C LEU A 122 -2.63 2.87 12.17
N PHE A 123 -2.75 3.08 10.87
CA PHE A 123 -2.07 4.13 10.13
C PHE A 123 -2.97 5.37 10.06
N THR A 124 -2.44 6.53 10.41
CA THR A 124 -3.19 7.79 10.39
C THR A 124 -2.35 8.92 9.83
N ALA A 125 -3.00 9.85 9.12
CA ALA A 125 -2.39 11.10 8.72
C ALA A 125 -3.38 12.26 8.83
N THR A 126 -2.84 13.43 9.06
CA THR A 126 -3.54 14.71 8.93
C THR A 126 -2.63 15.64 8.14
N ARG A 127 -3.18 16.32 7.14
CA ARG A 127 -2.44 17.25 6.28
C ARG A 127 -1.63 18.24 7.10
N GLY A 128 -0.33 18.33 6.81
CA GLY A 128 0.64 19.21 7.47
C GLY A 128 1.04 18.76 8.88
N ARG A 129 0.58 17.59 9.35
CA ARG A 129 0.91 17.09 10.70
C ARG A 129 1.71 15.81 10.71
N GLY A 130 1.92 15.18 9.55
CA GLY A 130 2.66 13.95 9.38
C GLY A 130 1.79 12.70 9.45
N ALA A 131 2.43 11.56 9.18
CA ALA A 131 1.83 10.23 9.22
C ALA A 131 2.32 9.45 10.44
N PHE A 132 1.47 8.56 10.96
CA PHE A 132 1.71 7.80 12.18
C PHE A 132 1.23 6.36 12.02
N LEU A 133 1.95 5.42 12.61
CA LEU A 133 1.55 4.03 12.84
C LEU A 133 1.47 3.80 14.36
N ASN A 134 0.28 3.44 14.87
CA ASN A 134 0.06 3.22 16.29
C ASN A 134 0.64 4.37 17.13
N GLU A 135 0.28 5.62 16.76
CA GLU A 135 0.71 6.88 17.40
C GLU A 135 2.22 7.20 17.26
N ARG A 136 3.01 6.33 16.63
CA ARG A 136 4.42 6.59 16.35
C ARG A 136 4.58 7.20 14.97
N ARG A 137 5.29 8.32 14.88
CA ARG A 137 5.55 9.01 13.61
C ARG A 137 6.32 8.13 12.66
N ILE A 138 5.82 7.97 11.43
CA ILE A 138 6.46 7.20 10.36
C ILE A 138 7.04 8.09 9.27
N ARG A 139 7.95 7.53 8.47
CA ARG A 139 8.57 8.16 7.31
C ARG A 139 8.82 7.09 6.24
N VAL A 140 8.76 7.52 4.99
CA VAL A 140 9.19 6.69 3.86
C VAL A 140 10.64 6.24 3.99
N SER A 141 11.00 5.19 3.32
CA SER A 141 12.32 4.60 3.28
C SER A 141 13.41 5.62 2.89
N LYS A 142 14.63 5.42 3.40
CA LYS A 142 15.81 6.21 3.07
C LYS A 142 16.67 5.61 1.96
N ARG A 143 16.25 4.48 1.36
CA ARG A 143 16.97 3.87 0.25
C ARG A 143 17.06 4.83 -0.93
N THR A 144 18.17 4.76 -1.65
CA THR A 144 18.48 5.70 -2.73
C THR A 144 18.68 5.02 -4.07
N GLN A 145 18.83 3.70 -4.09
CA GLN A 145 19.08 2.91 -5.30
C GLN A 145 17.97 1.88 -5.46
N LEU A 146 17.39 1.82 -6.66
CA LEU A 146 16.28 0.93 -6.95
C LEU A 146 16.63 -0.55 -6.73
N LYS A 147 17.88 -0.96 -6.99
CA LYS A 147 18.36 -2.34 -6.77
C LYS A 147 18.23 -2.83 -5.33
N ASP A 148 18.17 -1.92 -4.36
CA ASP A 148 18.06 -2.25 -2.94
C ASP A 148 16.61 -2.19 -2.44
N CYS A 149 15.66 -1.91 -3.35
CA CYS A 149 14.28 -1.60 -3.01
C CYS A 149 13.34 -2.79 -3.12
N LEU A 150 12.40 -2.83 -2.20
CA LEU A 150 11.23 -3.69 -2.23
C LEU A 150 10.05 -2.89 -2.77
N ILE A 151 9.50 -3.31 -3.90
CA ILE A 151 8.39 -2.63 -4.57
C ILE A 151 7.12 -3.47 -4.48
N ALA A 152 6.03 -2.87 -4.02
CA ALA A 152 4.71 -3.48 -3.99
C ALA A 152 3.92 -3.14 -5.26
N THR A 153 2.97 -4.02 -5.63
CA THR A 153 2.13 -3.85 -6.81
C THR A 153 0.87 -4.71 -6.72
N GLY A 154 -0.14 -4.41 -7.55
CA GLY A 154 -1.28 -5.28 -7.82
C GLY A 154 -1.18 -5.94 -9.20
N PHE A 155 -2.07 -6.89 -9.47
CA PHE A 155 -2.18 -7.51 -10.79
C PHE A 155 -3.44 -7.03 -11.50
N PRO A 156 -3.37 -6.80 -12.82
CA PRO A 156 -4.57 -6.55 -13.61
C PRO A 156 -5.44 -7.80 -13.60
N PHE A 157 -6.72 -7.66 -13.29
CA PHE A 157 -7.68 -8.76 -13.26
C PHE A 157 -9.05 -8.40 -13.82
N ARG A 158 -9.24 -7.13 -14.18
CA ARG A 158 -10.53 -6.66 -14.71
C ARG A 158 -10.63 -6.87 -16.22
N PRO A 159 -11.84 -7.06 -16.77
CA PRO A 159 -12.03 -7.09 -18.21
C PRO A 159 -11.49 -5.81 -18.88
N GLY A 160 -10.64 -5.98 -19.89
CA GLY A 160 -10.00 -4.86 -20.62
C GLY A 160 -8.64 -4.45 -20.09
N ASP A 161 -8.15 -5.03 -18.99
CA ASP A 161 -6.79 -4.82 -18.52
C ASP A 161 -5.75 -5.38 -19.49
N ASN A 162 -4.61 -4.69 -19.60
CA ASN A 162 -3.54 -5.07 -20.50
C ASN A 162 -2.48 -5.93 -19.80
N PHE A 163 -2.73 -7.25 -19.71
CA PHE A 163 -1.77 -8.20 -19.14
C PHE A 163 -0.39 -8.17 -19.78
N LYS A 164 -0.30 -8.01 -21.11
CA LYS A 164 0.98 -7.99 -21.81
C LYS A 164 1.82 -6.79 -21.39
N GLN A 165 1.19 -5.64 -21.29
CA GLN A 165 1.85 -4.41 -20.83
C GLN A 165 2.31 -4.56 -19.37
N TYR A 166 1.47 -5.12 -18.52
CA TYR A 166 1.81 -5.34 -17.13
C TYR A 166 2.99 -6.31 -16.96
N LEU A 167 2.98 -7.42 -17.69
CA LEU A 167 4.11 -8.36 -17.71
C LEU A 167 5.41 -7.72 -18.21
N ALA A 168 5.33 -6.81 -19.18
CA ALA A 168 6.49 -6.05 -19.63
C ALA A 168 7.02 -5.09 -18.56
N MET A 169 6.12 -4.42 -17.79
CA MET A 169 6.51 -3.61 -16.63
C MET A 169 7.24 -4.46 -15.59
N MET A 170 6.70 -5.65 -15.28
CA MET A 170 7.31 -6.59 -14.34
C MET A 170 8.70 -7.06 -14.81
N ALA A 171 8.83 -7.38 -16.11
CA ALA A 171 10.10 -7.79 -16.71
C ALA A 171 11.18 -6.70 -16.63
N ASP A 172 10.79 -5.42 -16.72
CA ASP A 172 11.70 -4.29 -16.56
C ASP A 172 12.10 -4.04 -15.09
N LEU A 173 11.19 -4.27 -14.15
CA LEU A 173 11.42 -3.98 -12.74
C LEU A 173 12.15 -5.09 -11.99
N MET A 174 11.85 -6.37 -12.29
CA MET A 174 12.42 -7.50 -11.56
C MET A 174 13.95 -7.51 -11.50
N PRO A 175 14.70 -7.29 -12.60
CA PRO A 175 16.16 -7.31 -12.56
C PRO A 175 16.78 -6.08 -11.88
N ARG A 176 15.98 -5.02 -11.64
CA ARG A 176 16.44 -3.72 -11.13
C ARG A 176 16.09 -3.48 -9.68
N THR A 177 15.37 -4.40 -9.03
CA THR A 177 14.89 -4.26 -7.65
C THR A 177 15.36 -5.41 -6.78
N ALA A 178 15.40 -5.22 -5.47
CA ALA A 178 15.64 -6.31 -4.52
C ALA A 178 14.50 -7.34 -4.50
N GLY A 179 13.31 -6.95 -4.93
CA GLY A 179 12.18 -7.84 -5.08
C GLY A 179 10.85 -7.12 -5.25
N LEU A 180 9.88 -7.84 -5.80
CA LEU A 180 8.52 -7.37 -5.93
C LEU A 180 7.59 -8.09 -4.95
N ARG A 181 6.54 -7.41 -4.52
CA ARG A 181 5.50 -7.97 -3.66
C ARG A 181 4.14 -7.68 -4.26
N ARG A 182 3.25 -8.68 -4.19
CA ARG A 182 1.84 -8.54 -4.56
C ARG A 182 0.97 -9.01 -3.41
N PRO A 183 0.80 -8.18 -2.35
CA PRO A 183 0.02 -8.59 -1.19
C PRO A 183 -1.48 -8.64 -1.45
N GLY A 184 -2.01 -7.69 -2.26
CA GLY A 184 -3.40 -7.70 -2.71
C GLY A 184 -4.36 -6.84 -1.88
N ALA A 185 -3.83 -5.79 -1.23
CA ALA A 185 -4.58 -4.74 -0.55
C ALA A 185 -3.85 -3.42 -0.76
N ALA A 186 -4.32 -2.60 -1.70
CA ALA A 186 -3.63 -1.39 -2.15
C ALA A 186 -3.48 -0.33 -1.05
N ALA A 187 -4.48 -0.20 -0.18
CA ALA A 187 -4.43 0.70 0.97
C ALA A 187 -3.29 0.33 1.93
N LEU A 188 -3.07 -0.98 2.19
CA LEU A 188 -1.95 -1.45 3.00
C LEU A 188 -0.62 -1.27 2.29
N ASP A 189 -0.54 -1.52 0.99
CA ASP A 189 0.69 -1.33 0.22
C ASP A 189 1.17 0.12 0.30
N LEU A 190 0.26 1.09 0.14
CA LEU A 190 0.55 2.51 0.31
C LEU A 190 0.92 2.87 1.77
N ALA A 191 0.22 2.30 2.76
CA ALA A 191 0.56 2.47 4.16
C ALA A 191 1.97 1.93 4.49
N TYR A 192 2.37 0.81 3.88
CA TYR A 192 3.70 0.23 4.03
C TYR A 192 4.79 1.06 3.34
N VAL A 193 4.48 1.72 2.21
CA VAL A 193 5.38 2.74 1.64
C VAL A 193 5.56 3.90 2.61
N ALA A 194 4.47 4.41 3.20
CA ALA A 194 4.52 5.49 4.18
C ALA A 194 5.34 5.12 5.44
N ALA A 195 5.28 3.85 5.86
CA ALA A 195 6.04 3.33 7.01
C ALA A 195 7.49 2.94 6.67
N GLY A 196 7.87 2.92 5.38
CA GLY A 196 9.20 2.49 4.93
C GLY A 196 9.40 0.99 4.95
N TYR A 197 8.35 0.17 5.04
CA TYR A 197 8.40 -1.29 4.91
C TYR A 197 8.54 -1.71 3.45
N ALA A 198 7.87 -1.00 2.53
CA ALA A 198 8.13 -1.01 1.10
C ALA A 198 8.76 0.33 0.68
N ASP A 199 9.53 0.31 -0.40
CA ASP A 199 10.23 1.49 -0.89
C ASP A 199 9.45 2.21 -1.98
N GLY A 200 8.52 1.50 -2.62
CA GLY A 200 7.60 2.02 -3.62
C GLY A 200 6.43 1.08 -3.86
N PHE A 201 5.43 1.62 -4.53
CA PHE A 201 4.22 0.94 -4.95
C PHE A 201 3.79 1.45 -6.32
N PHE A 202 3.33 0.56 -7.18
CA PHE A 202 2.68 0.94 -8.45
C PHE A 202 1.53 -0.01 -8.77
N GLU A 203 0.43 0.55 -9.25
CA GLU A 203 -0.71 -0.24 -9.71
C GLU A 203 -1.57 0.58 -10.67
N SER A 204 -2.26 -0.09 -11.60
CA SER A 204 -3.24 0.50 -12.49
C SER A 204 -4.64 -0.08 -12.26
N GLY A 205 -5.67 0.71 -12.55
CA GLY A 205 -7.06 0.28 -12.41
C GLY A 205 -7.67 0.50 -11.03
N LEU A 206 -6.96 1.14 -10.11
CA LEU A 206 -7.43 1.44 -8.76
C LEU A 206 -8.57 2.45 -8.77
N SER A 207 -9.49 2.30 -7.83
CA SER A 207 -10.53 3.27 -7.55
C SER A 207 -10.07 4.31 -6.52
N ILE A 208 -10.80 5.41 -6.40
CA ILE A 208 -10.42 6.50 -5.49
C ILE A 208 -10.37 6.04 -4.02
N TRP A 209 -11.23 5.12 -3.61
CA TRP A 209 -11.29 4.62 -2.24
C TRP A 209 -10.08 3.74 -1.87
N ASP A 210 -9.50 3.02 -2.83
CA ASP A 210 -8.28 2.23 -2.65
C ASP A 210 -7.07 3.12 -2.31
N VAL A 211 -7.06 4.36 -2.83
CA VAL A 211 -5.87 5.22 -2.88
C VAL A 211 -5.95 6.45 -1.98
N ALA A 212 -7.15 6.99 -1.75
CA ALA A 212 -7.33 8.30 -1.11
C ALA A 212 -6.64 8.40 0.27
N ALA A 213 -6.84 7.44 1.16
CA ALA A 213 -6.19 7.45 2.48
C ALA A 213 -4.68 7.20 2.36
N GLY A 214 -4.28 6.21 1.58
CA GLY A 214 -2.88 5.88 1.32
C GLY A 214 -2.09 7.05 0.74
N SER A 215 -2.69 7.84 -0.15
CA SER A 215 -2.05 9.00 -0.77
C SER A 215 -1.63 10.07 0.26
N LEU A 216 -2.49 10.35 1.22
CA LEU A 216 -2.17 11.29 2.29
C LEU A 216 -1.12 10.70 3.24
N LEU A 217 -1.20 9.40 3.57
CA LEU A 217 -0.19 8.73 4.39
C LEU A 217 1.21 8.86 3.77
N VAL A 218 1.35 8.54 2.48
CA VAL A 218 2.62 8.64 1.74
C VAL A 218 3.14 10.07 1.73
N THR A 219 2.30 11.04 1.38
CA THR A 219 2.69 12.45 1.31
C THR A 219 3.14 12.99 2.68
N GLU A 220 2.39 12.71 3.73
CA GLU A 220 2.69 13.15 5.10
C GLU A 220 3.90 12.41 5.72
N ALA A 221 4.23 11.22 5.20
CA ALA A 221 5.47 10.52 5.53
C ALA A 221 6.69 11.04 4.77
N GLY A 222 6.52 11.98 3.83
CA GLY A 222 7.59 12.59 3.02
C GLY A 222 7.88 11.84 1.72
N GLY A 223 6.96 11.00 1.25
CA GLY A 223 6.97 10.37 -0.07
C GLY A 223 6.35 11.23 -1.16
N LEU A 224 6.45 10.76 -2.39
CA LEU A 224 5.76 11.30 -3.55
C LEU A 224 4.72 10.29 -4.04
N ILE A 225 3.63 10.80 -4.60
CA ILE A 225 2.59 10.01 -5.24
C ILE A 225 2.09 10.73 -6.49
N GLY A 226 1.82 9.99 -7.55
CA GLY A 226 1.31 10.47 -8.81
C GLY A 226 0.91 9.32 -9.73
N ASN A 227 0.65 9.62 -10.99
CA ASN A 227 0.49 8.63 -12.05
C ASN A 227 1.85 8.07 -12.51
N PHE A 228 1.88 7.22 -13.51
CA PHE A 228 3.13 6.62 -14.01
C PHE A 228 4.05 7.62 -14.72
N THR A 229 3.55 8.79 -15.15
CA THR A 229 4.36 9.87 -15.70
C THR A 229 4.83 10.88 -14.66
N GLY A 230 4.41 10.71 -13.41
CA GLY A 230 4.79 11.59 -12.30
C GLY A 230 3.82 12.74 -12.04
N GLU A 231 2.70 12.81 -12.79
CA GLU A 231 1.68 13.86 -12.68
C GLU A 231 0.68 13.60 -11.54
N ALA A 232 -0.06 14.65 -11.16
CA ALA A 232 -0.95 14.59 -9.99
C ALA A 232 -2.30 13.88 -10.22
N ASP A 233 -2.66 13.57 -11.48
CA ASP A 233 -4.00 13.10 -11.87
C ASP A 233 -4.23 11.60 -11.62
N PHE A 234 -3.48 10.99 -10.72
CA PHE A 234 -3.49 9.55 -10.46
C PHE A 234 -4.85 9.00 -10.00
N LEU A 235 -5.66 9.80 -9.33
CA LEU A 235 -7.00 9.40 -8.87
C LEU A 235 -7.98 9.24 -10.04
N GLU A 236 -7.95 10.16 -11.00
CA GLU A 236 -8.81 10.18 -12.19
C GLU A 236 -8.31 9.19 -13.24
N GLN A 237 -7.00 9.11 -13.42
CA GLN A 237 -6.37 8.27 -14.43
C GLN A 237 -6.25 6.81 -14.00
N LYS A 238 -6.43 6.52 -12.71
CA LYS A 238 -6.32 5.16 -12.14
C LYS A 238 -4.96 4.49 -12.40
N GLU A 239 -3.91 5.29 -12.53
CA GLU A 239 -2.52 4.85 -12.51
C GLU A 239 -1.90 5.43 -11.25
N CYS A 240 -1.40 4.61 -10.34
CA CYS A 240 -0.83 5.04 -9.07
C CYS A 240 0.63 4.59 -8.97
N LEU A 241 1.51 5.54 -8.70
CA LEU A 241 2.92 5.35 -8.37
C LEU A 241 3.23 6.11 -7.09
N ALA A 242 3.73 5.43 -6.08
CA ALA A 242 4.12 6.03 -4.81
C ALA A 242 5.50 5.51 -4.37
N ALA A 243 6.37 6.39 -3.88
CA ALA A 243 7.70 6.01 -3.37
C ALA A 243 8.34 7.14 -2.54
N SER A 244 9.52 6.85 -1.95
CA SER A 244 10.40 7.89 -1.46
C SER A 244 10.88 8.77 -2.65
N PRO A 245 11.23 10.06 -2.45
CA PRO A 245 11.48 10.98 -3.57
C PRO A 245 12.57 10.50 -4.54
N ARG A 246 13.65 9.89 -4.05
CA ARG A 246 14.75 9.37 -4.90
C ARG A 246 14.35 8.14 -5.70
N ILE A 247 13.55 7.27 -5.11
CA ILE A 247 13.06 6.05 -5.79
C ILE A 247 11.94 6.41 -6.77
N TYR A 248 11.08 7.36 -6.40
CA TYR A 248 10.05 7.90 -7.31
C TYR A 248 10.66 8.40 -8.63
N GLY A 249 11.74 9.21 -8.53
CA GLY A 249 12.44 9.70 -9.72
C GLY A 249 13.07 8.61 -10.59
N GLN A 250 13.40 7.43 -10.03
CA GLN A 250 13.89 6.27 -10.79
C GLN A 250 12.75 5.43 -11.37
N LEU A 251 11.59 5.37 -10.70
CA LEU A 251 10.44 4.59 -11.17
C LEU A 251 9.67 5.30 -12.30
N VAL A 252 9.58 6.64 -12.30
CA VAL A 252 8.87 7.40 -13.35
C VAL A 252 9.37 7.07 -14.76
N PRO A 253 10.68 7.09 -15.08
CA PRO A 253 11.16 6.72 -16.43
C PRO A 253 10.85 5.28 -16.79
N LEU A 254 10.92 4.35 -15.82
CA LEU A 254 10.64 2.93 -16.01
C LEU A 254 9.17 2.67 -16.33
N LEU A 255 8.26 3.30 -15.60
CA LEU A 255 6.83 3.04 -15.67
C LEU A 255 6.10 3.96 -16.66
N GLY A 256 6.55 5.20 -16.81
CA GLY A 256 5.89 6.21 -17.63
C GLY A 256 5.78 5.83 -19.11
N LYS A 257 6.76 5.07 -19.63
CA LYS A 257 6.69 4.53 -21.00
C LYS A 257 5.52 3.57 -21.23
N TYR A 258 4.92 3.06 -20.14
CA TYR A 258 3.76 2.18 -20.17
C TYR A 258 2.45 2.93 -19.88
N SER A 259 2.48 4.19 -19.45
CA SER A 259 1.28 4.96 -19.17
C SER A 259 0.37 5.05 -20.40
N LYS A 260 -0.93 4.92 -20.18
CA LYS A 260 -1.95 5.14 -21.22
C LYS A 260 -2.08 6.63 -21.56
N PHE A 261 -1.68 7.51 -20.67
CA PHE A 261 -1.86 8.95 -20.73
C PHE A 261 -0.63 9.70 -21.28
N ALA A 262 0.54 9.07 -21.28
CA ALA A 262 1.72 9.65 -21.89
C ALA A 262 1.60 9.70 -23.44
N SER A 263 1.92 10.85 -24.01
CA SER A 263 2.03 11.01 -25.47
C SER A 263 3.18 10.19 -26.06
N ALA A 264 3.19 10.01 -27.37
CA ALA A 264 4.28 9.29 -28.04
C ALA A 264 5.65 9.96 -27.85
N GLY A 265 5.69 11.30 -27.79
CA GLY A 265 6.92 12.07 -27.53
C GLY A 265 7.42 11.88 -26.10
N GLU A 266 6.54 11.94 -25.11
CA GLU A 266 6.86 11.70 -23.70
C GLU A 266 7.36 10.27 -23.50
N LYS A 267 6.71 9.27 -24.09
CA LYS A 267 7.18 7.88 -24.03
C LYS A 267 8.57 7.69 -24.63
N ALA A 268 8.88 8.40 -25.71
CA ALA A 268 10.22 8.37 -26.32
C ALA A 268 11.27 9.02 -25.39
N ALA A 269 10.95 10.17 -24.79
CA ALA A 269 11.83 10.83 -23.83
C ALA A 269 12.08 9.98 -22.57
N LEU A 270 11.04 9.35 -22.04
CA LEU A 270 11.14 8.45 -20.86
C LEU A 270 11.99 7.21 -21.15
N ARG A 271 11.89 6.63 -22.37
CA ARG A 271 12.75 5.52 -22.78
C ARG A 271 14.22 5.92 -22.91
N GLN A 272 14.50 7.13 -23.39
CA GLN A 272 15.87 7.67 -23.46
C GLN A 272 16.44 7.90 -22.06
N ALA A 273 15.65 8.46 -21.15
CA ALA A 273 16.05 8.69 -19.76
C ALA A 273 16.34 7.36 -19.02
N ASP A 274 15.53 6.33 -19.25
CA ASP A 274 15.72 4.99 -18.69
C ASP A 274 17.03 4.35 -19.21
N ALA A 275 17.29 4.41 -20.52
CA ALA A 275 18.51 3.90 -21.14
C ALA A 275 19.77 4.65 -20.67
N ALA A 276 19.68 5.96 -20.42
CA ALA A 276 20.77 6.75 -19.89
C ALA A 276 21.11 6.38 -18.43
N ALA A 277 20.11 6.11 -17.61
CA ALA A 277 20.30 5.67 -16.24
C ALA A 277 20.98 4.30 -16.13
N ASP A 278 20.70 3.39 -17.08
CA ASP A 278 21.38 2.07 -17.14
C ASP A 278 22.84 2.17 -17.61
N SER A 279 23.23 3.26 -18.27
CA SER A 279 24.59 3.45 -18.83
C SER A 279 25.53 4.17 -17.88
N GLU A 280 25.07 4.76 -16.77
CA GLU A 280 25.94 5.36 -15.75
C GLU A 280 26.71 4.25 -15.01
N PRO A 281 28.07 4.28 -14.99
CA PRO A 281 28.86 3.31 -14.26
C PRO A 281 28.54 3.44 -12.76
N THR A 282 28.20 2.31 -12.12
CA THR A 282 28.15 2.24 -10.65
C THR A 282 29.44 2.77 -10.09
N PRO A 283 29.43 3.73 -9.13
CA PRO A 283 30.66 4.16 -8.49
C PRO A 283 31.32 2.94 -7.87
N ASP A 284 32.55 2.69 -8.33
CA ASP A 284 33.41 1.58 -7.95
C ASP A 284 33.55 1.56 -6.41
N ALA A 285 33.13 0.47 -5.81
CA ALA A 285 33.43 0.21 -4.41
C ALA A 285 34.94 -0.04 -4.34
N SER A 286 35.69 0.99 -4.00
CA SER A 286 37.13 0.89 -3.73
C SER A 286 37.37 -0.29 -2.79
N PRO A 287 38.27 -1.21 -3.12
CA PRO A 287 38.58 -2.31 -2.23
C PRO A 287 39.21 -1.72 -0.96
N THR A 288 38.58 -1.94 0.18
CA THR A 288 39.23 -1.77 1.48
C THR A 288 40.44 -2.68 1.53
N GLU A 289 41.64 -2.08 1.48
CA GLU A 289 42.91 -2.77 1.77
C GLU A 289 42.76 -3.46 3.12
N ALA A 290 42.81 -4.77 3.09
CA ALA A 290 42.99 -5.57 4.27
C ALA A 290 44.48 -5.40 4.69
N THR A 291 44.72 -4.63 5.73
CA THR A 291 46.02 -4.65 6.43
C THR A 291 46.11 -5.95 7.20
N ASP A 292 46.94 -6.85 6.66
CA ASP A 292 47.49 -7.99 7.41
C ASP A 292 48.23 -7.47 8.66
N SER A 293 47.76 -7.85 9.83
CA SER A 293 48.56 -7.85 11.04
C SER A 293 48.49 -9.23 11.67
N ASP A 294 49.53 -9.96 11.39
CA ASP A 294 49.97 -11.15 12.05
C ASP A 294 50.05 -10.96 13.59
N THR A 295 49.33 -11.77 14.37
CA THR A 295 49.81 -12.21 15.71
C THR A 295 48.95 -13.33 16.29
N ALA A 296 49.67 -14.47 16.47
CA ALA A 296 49.63 -15.43 17.58
C ALA A 296 48.28 -16.11 17.98
N ALA A 297 48.30 -17.39 17.74
CA ALA A 297 47.45 -18.42 18.30
C ALA A 297 47.36 -18.39 19.85
N THR A 298 46.14 -18.53 20.35
CA THR A 298 45.91 -19.12 21.69
C THR A 298 44.67 -20.00 21.61
N GLU A 299 44.88 -21.27 21.89
CA GLU A 299 43.86 -22.31 22.01
C GLU A 299 42.87 -21.98 23.14
N ALA A 300 41.59 -22.22 22.88
CA ALA A 300 40.54 -22.32 23.93
C ALA A 300 39.79 -23.63 23.76
N PRO A 301 39.33 -24.27 24.85
CA PRO A 301 39.01 -25.69 24.88
C PRO A 301 37.58 -25.99 24.39
N ARG A 302 37.45 -27.15 23.73
CA ARG A 302 36.16 -27.77 23.34
C ARG A 302 35.32 -28.12 24.56
N ALA A 303 34.11 -27.56 24.61
CA ALA A 303 33.07 -28.04 25.49
C ALA A 303 32.26 -29.13 24.79
N THR A 304 32.29 -30.32 25.30
CA THR A 304 31.43 -31.46 24.95
C THR A 304 30.08 -31.30 25.59
N LEU A 305 29.01 -31.18 24.78
CA LEU A 305 27.61 -31.27 25.23
C LEU A 305 27.18 -32.75 25.19
N SER A 306 27.03 -33.33 26.36
CA SER A 306 26.42 -34.63 26.62
C SER A 306 24.89 -34.50 26.53
N ALA A 307 24.30 -35.33 25.69
CA ALA A 307 22.84 -35.53 25.62
C ALA A 307 22.37 -36.30 26.85
N LYS A 308 21.37 -35.74 27.56
CA LYS A 308 20.46 -36.53 28.40
C LYS A 308 19.08 -36.47 27.82
N ARG A 309 18.57 -37.65 27.44
CA ARG A 309 17.16 -37.93 27.26
C ARG A 309 16.56 -38.12 28.64
N ASP A 310 15.43 -37.49 28.91
CA ASP A 310 14.49 -37.94 29.92
C ASP A 310 13.09 -37.91 29.34
N ASP A 311 12.45 -39.07 29.46
CA ASP A 311 11.06 -39.39 29.15
C ASP A 311 10.09 -38.57 29.99
N VAL A 312 8.99 -38.08 29.40
CA VAL A 312 7.73 -37.93 30.11
C VAL A 312 6.58 -38.18 29.14
N ALA A 313 5.67 -39.08 29.57
CA ALA A 313 4.48 -39.58 28.90
C ALA A 313 3.29 -38.59 28.94
N PRO A 314 2.16 -38.93 28.30
CA PRO A 314 1.13 -38.01 27.81
C PRO A 314 0.01 -37.72 28.81
N PHE A 315 -0.56 -36.54 28.66
CA PHE A 315 -1.98 -36.30 28.94
C PHE A 315 -2.56 -35.37 27.87
#